data_8db26ed49a126d00dacbaac21e37f036
#
_entry.id   8db26ed49a126d00dacbaac21e37f036
#
_cell.length_a   1.000
_cell.length_b   1.000
_cell.length_c   1.000
_cell.angle_alpha   90.00
_cell.angle_beta   90.00
_cell.angle_gamma   90.00
#
_symmetry.space_group_name_H-M   'P 1'
#
loop_
_entity.id
_entity.type
_entity.pdbx_description
1 polymer ?
#
loop_
_entity_poly.entity_id
_entity_poly.type
_entity_poly.pdbx_seq_one_letter_code
_entity_poly.pdbx_strand_id
1 'polypeptide(L)'
;MPVRNEGLNLQIMLRMLRGLLNVRHEVLVVHDTLDDNSISVVEELAETLPVRTVHNTYGRGVVNAIRSGVEAATGQYILVFAADEVGPVLAIEDMLALMDEGCDFVSCTRYAYGGRRLGGSIVGGVLSRAANKLFRWMAGSVFTDCTIGIKMFRRTQFNELAASPSVGWSVAFEMAIKAQLMGLVLGEVPIISIDRLYGGESTFRVAPWTVAYLRWFVWGLLELRMSTASTSDVIIRIPKSTPTTGSIPR
;
A
#
# COMPACT_ATOMS: atom_id res chain seq x y z
N MET A 1 -6.40 6.41 4.70
CA MET A 1 -6.71 5.13 5.41
C MET A 1 -8.15 4.75 5.15
N PRO A 2 -8.46 3.82 4.25
CA PRO A 2 -9.79 3.22 4.19
C PRO A 2 -10.03 2.36 5.44
N VAL A 3 -11.17 2.52 6.08
CA VAL A 3 -11.54 1.77 7.29
C VAL A 3 -12.90 1.10 7.15
N ARG A 4 -13.13 0.08 7.97
CA ARG A 4 -14.42 -0.58 8.12
C ARG A 4 -14.49 -1.26 9.48
N ASN A 5 -15.05 -0.54 10.46
CA ASN A 5 -15.15 -0.98 11.85
C ASN A 5 -13.77 -1.34 12.46
N GLU A 6 -12.79 -0.48 12.25
CA GLU A 6 -11.40 -0.66 12.71
C GLU A 6 -11.09 0.13 13.99
N GLY A 7 -12.10 0.49 14.79
CA GLY A 7 -11.97 1.42 15.91
C GLY A 7 -10.73 1.20 16.79
N LEU A 8 -10.53 -0.01 17.34
CA LEU A 8 -9.36 -0.29 18.20
C LEU A 8 -8.03 -0.25 17.42
N ASN A 9 -7.97 -0.85 16.24
CA ASN A 9 -6.77 -0.86 15.40
C ASN A 9 -6.41 0.57 15.00
N LEU A 10 -7.40 1.37 14.58
CA LEU A 10 -7.23 2.77 14.23
C LEU A 10 -6.71 3.60 15.40
N GLN A 11 -7.26 3.42 16.61
CA GLN A 11 -6.81 4.15 17.80
C GLN A 11 -5.33 3.92 18.07
N ILE A 12 -4.89 2.67 17.99
CA ILE A 12 -3.48 2.32 18.20
C ILE A 12 -2.62 2.88 17.08
N MET A 13 -3.06 2.73 15.83
CA MET A 13 -2.35 3.27 14.67
C MET A 13 -2.13 4.77 14.78
N LEU A 14 -3.17 5.54 15.11
CA LEU A 14 -3.07 7.00 15.26
C LEU A 14 -2.11 7.41 16.37
N ARG A 15 -2.12 6.69 17.50
CA ARG A 15 -1.15 6.91 18.59
C ARG A 15 0.30 6.61 18.18
N MET A 16 0.50 5.56 17.38
CA MET A 16 1.82 5.22 16.83
C MET A 16 2.31 6.30 15.86
N LEU A 17 1.46 6.74 14.93
CA LEU A 17 1.80 7.82 14.01
C LEU A 17 2.19 9.08 14.77
N ARG A 18 1.44 9.46 15.80
CA ARG A 18 1.77 10.60 16.66
C ARG A 18 3.13 10.48 17.33
N GLY A 19 3.49 9.26 17.80
CA GLY A 19 4.72 9.04 18.54
C GLY A 19 5.97 8.89 17.68
N LEU A 20 5.80 8.44 16.42
CA LEU A 20 6.91 8.03 15.57
C LEU A 20 7.12 8.95 14.37
N LEU A 21 6.07 9.63 13.88
CA LEU A 21 6.15 10.40 12.65
C LEU A 21 6.38 11.90 12.94
N ASN A 22 7.56 12.40 12.59
CA ASN A 22 7.96 13.81 12.80
C ASN A 22 7.85 14.68 11.53
N VAL A 23 7.05 14.26 10.57
CA VAL A 23 6.85 15.01 9.32
C VAL A 23 5.46 15.66 9.30
N ARG A 24 5.34 16.78 8.59
CA ARG A 24 4.03 17.43 8.40
C ARG A 24 3.13 16.53 7.57
N HIS A 25 2.00 16.13 8.12
CA HIS A 25 1.05 15.23 7.47
C HIS A 25 -0.38 15.53 7.90
N GLU A 26 -1.34 14.98 7.18
CA GLU A 26 -2.74 14.83 7.58
C GLU A 26 -3.15 13.36 7.46
N VAL A 27 -4.03 12.90 8.31
CA VAL A 27 -4.58 11.55 8.26
C VAL A 27 -6.06 11.62 7.89
N LEU A 28 -6.41 11.06 6.73
CA LEU A 28 -7.78 10.95 6.26
C LEU A 28 -8.30 9.54 6.52
N VAL A 29 -9.23 9.41 7.44
CA VAL A 29 -9.90 8.16 7.77
C VAL A 29 -11.17 8.07 6.94
N VAL A 30 -11.16 7.20 5.93
CA VAL A 30 -12.24 7.12 4.94
C VAL A 30 -13.15 5.95 5.22
N HIS A 31 -14.42 6.22 5.49
CA HIS A 31 -15.45 5.25 5.85
C HIS A 31 -16.59 5.19 4.83
N ASP A 32 -17.22 4.02 4.70
CA ASP A 32 -18.33 3.77 3.76
C ASP A 32 -19.71 4.05 4.38
N THR A 33 -19.82 4.04 5.71
CA THR A 33 -21.09 4.17 6.43
C THR A 33 -20.95 5.09 7.65
N LEU A 34 -22.03 5.76 8.02
CA LEU A 34 -22.03 6.72 9.15
C LEU A 34 -22.06 6.04 10.53
N ASP A 35 -22.29 4.73 10.59
CA ASP A 35 -22.27 3.89 11.79
C ASP A 35 -20.92 3.18 12.00
N ASP A 36 -19.88 3.53 11.22
CA ASP A 36 -18.54 2.95 11.38
C ASP A 36 -17.92 3.37 12.72
N ASN A 37 -17.52 2.39 13.53
CA ASN A 37 -16.95 2.64 14.85
C ASN A 37 -15.57 3.35 14.83
N SER A 38 -14.98 3.50 13.68
CA SER A 38 -13.75 4.28 13.50
C SER A 38 -13.99 5.80 13.61
N ILE A 39 -15.25 6.25 13.39
CA ILE A 39 -15.61 7.68 13.43
C ILE A 39 -15.41 8.24 14.83
N SER A 40 -15.94 7.57 15.86
CA SER A 40 -15.81 8.01 17.25
C SER A 40 -14.36 8.10 17.72
N VAL A 41 -13.48 7.24 17.23
CA VAL A 41 -12.04 7.29 17.50
C VAL A 41 -11.40 8.54 16.91
N VAL A 42 -11.79 8.91 15.70
CA VAL A 42 -11.29 10.15 15.07
C VAL A 42 -11.78 11.37 15.83
N GLU A 43 -13.05 11.42 16.20
CA GLU A 43 -13.64 12.53 16.98
C GLU A 43 -12.90 12.73 18.30
N GLU A 44 -12.57 11.64 19.01
CA GLU A 44 -11.81 11.69 20.27
C GLU A 44 -10.39 12.26 20.09
N LEU A 45 -9.74 11.96 18.96
CA LEU A 45 -8.34 12.27 18.74
C LEU A 45 -8.09 13.52 17.89
N ALA A 46 -9.12 14.07 17.23
CA ALA A 46 -8.99 15.18 16.28
C ALA A 46 -8.44 16.47 16.92
N GLU A 47 -8.65 16.69 18.23
CA GLU A 47 -8.09 17.86 18.93
C GLU A 47 -6.55 17.78 19.09
N THR A 48 -6.00 16.57 19.08
CA THR A 48 -4.58 16.33 19.39
C THR A 48 -3.76 15.82 18.22
N LEU A 49 -4.43 15.41 17.13
CA LEU A 49 -3.83 14.83 15.95
C LEU A 49 -4.38 15.48 14.67
N PRO A 50 -3.57 15.58 13.61
CA PRO A 50 -4.03 16.09 12.32
C PRO A 50 -4.86 15.03 11.58
N VAL A 51 -5.95 14.58 12.18
CA VAL A 51 -6.82 13.51 11.67
C VAL A 51 -8.24 14.03 11.46
N ARG A 52 -8.90 13.58 10.40
CA ARG A 52 -10.32 13.81 10.13
C ARG A 52 -10.96 12.67 9.38
N THR A 53 -12.27 12.55 9.48
CA THR A 53 -13.06 11.59 8.70
C THR A 53 -13.36 12.12 7.31
N VAL A 54 -13.51 11.19 6.37
CA VAL A 54 -14.02 11.44 5.02
C VAL A 54 -15.07 10.38 4.71
N HIS A 55 -16.29 10.80 4.37
CA HIS A 55 -17.33 9.87 3.94
C HIS A 55 -17.13 9.54 2.46
N ASN A 56 -17.08 8.23 2.15
CA ASN A 56 -16.97 7.76 0.77
C ASN A 56 -18.33 7.86 0.06
N THR A 57 -18.42 8.75 -0.92
CA THR A 57 -19.64 8.98 -1.71
C THR A 57 -19.68 8.24 -3.05
N TYR A 58 -18.60 7.54 -3.42
CA TYR A 58 -18.48 6.79 -4.69
C TYR A 58 -19.04 5.37 -4.62
N GLY A 59 -19.67 5.00 -3.51
CA GLY A 59 -20.14 3.65 -3.26
C GLY A 59 -19.09 2.78 -2.58
N ARG A 60 -19.58 1.74 -1.91
CA ARG A 60 -18.80 0.89 -1.00
C ARG A 60 -17.59 0.25 -1.68
N GLY A 61 -16.46 0.27 -0.99
CA GLY A 61 -15.27 -0.47 -1.40
C GLY A 61 -13.98 0.32 -1.29
N VAL A 62 -12.87 -0.41 -1.11
CA VAL A 62 -11.55 0.17 -0.82
C VAL A 62 -11.06 1.13 -1.93
N VAL A 63 -11.33 0.83 -3.19
CA VAL A 63 -10.91 1.68 -4.33
C VAL A 63 -11.62 3.03 -4.27
N ASN A 64 -12.93 3.02 -4.03
CA ASN A 64 -13.74 4.22 -3.91
C ASN A 64 -13.38 5.02 -2.66
N ALA A 65 -13.07 4.34 -1.54
CA ALA A 65 -12.58 4.98 -0.34
C ALA A 65 -11.20 5.62 -0.56
N ILE A 66 -10.28 4.96 -1.28
CA ILE A 66 -9.00 5.59 -1.65
C ILE A 66 -9.24 6.82 -2.52
N ARG A 67 -10.12 6.75 -3.52
CA ARG A 67 -10.49 7.90 -4.37
C ARG A 67 -11.00 9.08 -3.55
N SER A 68 -11.99 8.84 -2.67
CA SER A 68 -12.52 9.88 -1.78
C SER A 68 -11.43 10.51 -0.92
N GLY A 69 -10.50 9.69 -0.40
CA GLY A 69 -9.37 10.17 0.38
C GLY A 69 -8.40 11.02 -0.43
N VAL A 70 -8.07 10.62 -1.66
CA VAL A 70 -7.16 11.37 -2.54
C VAL A 70 -7.75 12.72 -2.95
N GLU A 71 -9.05 12.76 -3.25
CA GLU A 71 -9.74 14.01 -3.61
C GLU A 71 -9.82 14.98 -2.43
N ALA A 72 -10.04 14.45 -1.23
CA ALA A 72 -10.08 15.26 -0.01
C ALA A 72 -8.69 15.69 0.49
N ALA A 73 -7.62 15.06 0.00
CA ALA A 73 -6.27 15.32 0.46
C ALA A 73 -5.71 16.64 -0.06
N THR A 74 -4.93 17.32 0.79
CA THR A 74 -4.23 18.56 0.48
C THR A 74 -2.74 18.36 0.22
N GLY A 75 -2.19 17.23 0.68
CA GLY A 75 -0.78 16.90 0.55
C GLY A 75 -0.33 16.66 -0.89
N GLN A 76 0.96 16.86 -1.14
CA GLN A 76 1.61 16.59 -2.42
C GLN A 76 1.72 15.08 -2.67
N TYR A 77 2.06 14.33 -1.64
CA TYR A 77 2.18 12.89 -1.65
C TYR A 77 0.97 12.24 -0.97
N ILE A 78 0.54 11.13 -1.52
CA ILE A 78 -0.50 10.29 -0.95
C ILE A 78 0.14 8.98 -0.48
N LEU A 79 -0.11 8.63 0.78
CA LEU A 79 0.20 7.32 1.32
C LEU A 79 -1.10 6.55 1.55
N VAL A 80 -1.32 5.48 0.79
CA VAL A 80 -2.37 4.50 1.10
C VAL A 80 -1.87 3.59 2.21
N PHE A 81 -2.64 3.53 3.31
CA PHE A 81 -2.22 2.83 4.52
C PHE A 81 -3.39 2.07 5.14
N ALA A 82 -3.14 0.87 5.67
CA ALA A 82 -4.13 0.05 6.36
C ALA A 82 -4.10 0.35 7.86
N ALA A 83 -5.26 0.47 8.50
CA ALA A 83 -5.36 0.79 9.93
C ALA A 83 -4.94 -0.37 10.85
N ASP A 84 -4.97 -1.59 10.35
CA ASP A 84 -4.69 -2.84 11.08
C ASP A 84 -3.24 -3.36 10.93
N GLU A 85 -2.39 -2.64 10.18
CA GLU A 85 -1.01 -3.06 9.89
C GLU A 85 0.01 -2.04 10.42
N VAL A 86 0.53 -2.25 11.62
CA VAL A 86 1.36 -1.27 12.35
C VAL A 86 2.84 -1.26 11.95
N GLY A 87 3.38 -2.40 11.52
CA GLY A 87 4.81 -2.52 11.16
C GLY A 87 5.31 -1.50 10.14
N PRO A 88 4.54 -1.21 9.09
CA PRO A 88 4.92 -0.24 8.06
C PRO A 88 5.03 1.23 8.50
N VAL A 89 4.57 1.59 9.69
CA VAL A 89 4.75 2.97 10.22
C VAL A 89 6.22 3.37 10.20
N LEU A 90 7.12 2.45 10.52
CA LEU A 90 8.57 2.69 10.52
C LEU A 90 9.16 2.92 9.12
N ALA A 91 8.45 2.52 8.06
CA ALA A 91 8.89 2.68 6.68
C ALA A 91 8.48 4.04 6.07
N ILE A 92 7.61 4.81 6.73
CA ILE A 92 7.06 6.05 6.18
C ILE A 92 8.15 7.08 5.88
N GLU A 93 9.12 7.24 6.79
CA GLU A 93 10.23 8.19 6.61
C GLU A 93 11.14 7.75 5.45
N ASP A 94 11.42 6.45 5.30
CA ASP A 94 12.18 5.92 4.17
C ASP A 94 11.42 6.10 2.84
N MET A 95 10.09 5.93 2.84
CA MET A 95 9.27 6.19 1.65
C MET A 95 9.32 7.68 1.27
N LEU A 96 9.21 8.58 2.23
CA LEU A 96 9.31 10.02 2.01
C LEU A 96 10.69 10.41 1.49
N ALA A 97 11.76 9.87 2.06
CA ALA A 97 13.12 10.12 1.59
C ALA A 97 13.31 9.72 0.12
N LEU A 98 12.75 8.58 -0.29
CA LEU A 98 12.78 8.17 -1.70
C LEU A 98 11.95 9.10 -2.61
N MET A 99 10.78 9.59 -2.13
CA MET A 99 9.99 10.57 -2.88
C MET A 99 10.74 11.90 -3.05
N ASP A 100 11.43 12.36 -2.01
CA ASP A 100 12.24 13.58 -2.03
C ASP A 100 13.52 13.42 -2.88
N GLU A 101 14.06 12.19 -2.97
CA GLU A 101 15.15 11.84 -3.90
C GLU A 101 14.65 11.74 -5.37
N GLY A 102 13.37 11.99 -5.64
CA GLY A 102 12.78 12.08 -6.97
C GLY A 102 12.07 10.80 -7.43
N CYS A 103 11.71 9.87 -6.53
CA CYS A 103 10.75 8.84 -6.88
C CYS A 103 9.37 9.46 -7.10
N ASP A 104 8.60 8.86 -8.00
CA ASP A 104 7.21 9.21 -8.28
C ASP A 104 6.25 8.26 -7.59
N PHE A 105 6.69 7.02 -7.38
CA PHE A 105 5.91 5.94 -6.78
C PHE A 105 6.81 5.05 -5.93
N VAL A 106 6.45 4.85 -4.67
CA VAL A 106 7.17 4.00 -3.71
C VAL A 106 6.22 2.95 -3.16
N SER A 107 6.63 1.68 -3.23
CA SER A 107 5.92 0.53 -2.68
C SER A 107 6.65 -0.03 -1.47
N CYS A 108 5.93 -0.67 -0.56
CA CYS A 108 6.57 -1.54 0.42
C CYS A 108 6.83 -2.94 -0.14
N THR A 109 7.74 -3.69 0.51
CA THR A 109 7.95 -5.12 0.22
C THR A 109 8.10 -5.96 1.49
N ARG A 110 7.47 -7.13 1.48
CA ARG A 110 7.58 -8.17 2.52
C ARG A 110 8.57 -9.26 2.13
N TYR A 111 9.12 -9.23 0.92
CA TYR A 111 9.78 -10.40 0.30
C TYR A 111 11.23 -10.17 -0.09
N ALA A 112 11.73 -8.95 0.01
CA ALA A 112 13.10 -8.59 -0.34
C ALA A 112 13.73 -7.63 0.68
N TYR A 113 15.03 -7.44 0.60
CA TYR A 113 15.82 -6.45 1.36
C TYR A 113 15.67 -6.55 2.89
N GLY A 114 15.39 -7.74 3.42
CA GLY A 114 15.12 -7.94 4.85
C GLY A 114 13.65 -7.83 5.25
N GLY A 115 12.76 -7.49 4.32
CA GLY A 115 11.31 -7.48 4.55
C GLY A 115 10.78 -8.85 4.97
N ARG A 116 9.80 -8.87 5.87
CA ARG A 116 9.22 -10.09 6.45
C ARG A 116 7.73 -9.96 6.64
N ARG A 117 7.04 -11.09 6.60
CA ARG A 117 5.65 -11.22 7.05
C ARG A 117 5.62 -12.08 8.30
N LEU A 118 5.02 -11.56 9.37
CA LEU A 118 4.83 -12.24 10.64
C LEU A 118 3.34 -12.42 10.89
N GLY A 119 2.92 -13.62 11.25
CA GLY A 119 1.51 -13.94 11.50
C GLY A 119 0.69 -14.17 10.22
N GLY A 120 -0.64 -14.21 10.41
CA GLY A 120 -1.60 -14.48 9.36
C GLY A 120 -1.60 -15.91 8.82
N SER A 121 -2.29 -16.16 7.72
CA SER A 121 -2.34 -17.48 7.07
C SER A 121 -1.00 -17.83 6.42
N ILE A 122 -0.38 -18.94 6.87
CA ILE A 122 0.85 -19.48 6.27
C ILE A 122 0.63 -19.78 4.78
N VAL A 123 -0.47 -20.46 4.45
CA VAL A 123 -0.82 -20.78 3.06
C VAL A 123 -0.97 -19.51 2.21
N GLY A 124 -1.69 -18.52 2.72
CA GLY A 124 -1.84 -17.22 2.05
C GLY A 124 -0.50 -16.50 1.85
N GLY A 125 0.40 -16.57 2.83
CA GLY A 125 1.74 -16.00 2.75
C GLY A 125 2.60 -16.68 1.67
N VAL A 126 2.61 -18.01 1.64
CA VAL A 126 3.35 -18.79 0.63
C VAL A 126 2.81 -18.52 -0.78
N LEU A 127 1.48 -18.55 -0.94
CA LEU A 127 0.84 -18.28 -2.24
C LEU A 127 1.12 -16.85 -2.73
N SER A 128 1.01 -15.86 -1.85
CA SER A 128 1.33 -14.47 -2.20
C SER A 128 2.78 -14.30 -2.62
N ARG A 129 3.73 -14.91 -1.89
CA ARG A 129 5.16 -14.87 -2.24
C ARG A 129 5.45 -15.57 -3.55
N ALA A 130 4.85 -16.73 -3.77
CA ALA A 130 5.00 -17.50 -5.02
C ALA A 130 4.43 -16.73 -6.21
N ALA A 131 3.23 -16.12 -6.07
CA ALA A 131 2.59 -15.33 -7.09
C ALA A 131 3.43 -14.09 -7.47
N ASN A 132 3.97 -13.35 -6.49
CA ASN A 132 4.84 -12.21 -6.76
C ASN A 132 6.14 -12.64 -7.45
N LYS A 133 6.77 -13.74 -7.01
CA LYS A 133 7.98 -14.28 -7.64
C LYS A 133 7.71 -14.72 -9.08
N LEU A 134 6.58 -15.40 -9.31
CA LEU A 134 6.17 -15.85 -10.64
C LEU A 134 5.87 -14.66 -11.55
N PHE A 135 5.13 -13.67 -11.06
CA PHE A 135 4.83 -12.46 -11.82
C PHE A 135 6.10 -11.71 -12.21
N ARG A 136 7.02 -11.52 -11.26
CA ARG A 136 8.31 -10.88 -11.51
C ARG A 136 9.09 -11.61 -12.61
N TRP A 137 9.15 -12.95 -12.54
CA TRP A 137 9.85 -13.77 -13.52
C TRP A 137 9.17 -13.75 -14.90
N MET A 138 7.85 -13.90 -14.94
CA MET A 138 7.10 -13.99 -16.21
C MET A 138 6.91 -12.63 -16.88
N ALA A 139 6.54 -11.61 -16.11
CA ALA A 139 6.23 -10.28 -16.63
C ALA A 139 7.44 -9.33 -16.71
N GLY A 140 8.57 -9.69 -16.08
CA GLY A 140 9.72 -8.79 -15.97
C GLY A 140 9.50 -7.63 -14.99
N SER A 141 8.55 -7.76 -14.05
CA SER A 141 8.28 -6.71 -13.08
C SER A 141 9.52 -6.41 -12.22
N VAL A 142 9.80 -5.14 -11.98
CA VAL A 142 10.91 -4.70 -11.12
C VAL A 142 10.57 -4.81 -9.64
N PHE A 143 9.28 -4.71 -9.27
CA PHE A 143 8.83 -4.86 -7.89
C PHE A 143 8.96 -6.31 -7.39
N THR A 144 9.35 -6.45 -6.14
CA THR A 144 9.41 -7.74 -5.44
C THR A 144 8.08 -8.10 -4.77
N ASP A 145 7.23 -7.09 -4.46
CA ASP A 145 5.90 -7.24 -3.88
C ASP A 145 4.89 -6.25 -4.51
N CYS A 146 4.28 -6.64 -5.61
CA CYS A 146 3.26 -5.85 -6.28
C CYS A 146 1.94 -5.79 -5.50
N THR A 147 1.67 -6.77 -4.63
CA THR A 147 0.35 -7.01 -4.03
C THR A 147 0.11 -6.29 -2.71
N ILE A 148 1.14 -5.73 -2.10
CA ILE A 148 0.99 -5.00 -0.83
C ILE A 148 0.20 -3.70 -1.04
N GLY A 149 -0.75 -3.40 -0.13
CA GLY A 149 -1.64 -2.24 -0.21
C GLY A 149 -0.96 -0.89 0.10
N ILE A 150 0.21 -0.93 0.75
CA ILE A 150 0.91 0.27 1.21
C ILE A 150 1.73 0.84 0.06
N LYS A 151 1.29 1.97 -0.44
CA LYS A 151 1.84 2.67 -1.60
C LYS A 151 1.90 4.18 -1.34
N MET A 152 3.01 4.80 -1.70
CA MET A 152 3.16 6.26 -1.71
C MET A 152 3.38 6.74 -3.14
N PHE A 153 2.69 7.80 -3.54
CA PHE A 153 2.74 8.35 -4.89
C PHE A 153 2.38 9.83 -4.91
N ARG A 154 2.69 10.52 -6.01
CA ARG A 154 2.28 11.91 -6.20
C ARG A 154 0.76 11.98 -6.42
N ARG A 155 0.06 12.85 -5.67
CA ARG A 155 -1.40 12.99 -5.74
C ARG A 155 -1.92 13.15 -7.16
N THR A 156 -1.20 13.87 -8.00
CA THR A 156 -1.58 14.13 -9.40
C THR A 156 -1.62 12.89 -10.29
N GLN A 157 -0.93 11.80 -9.90
CA GLN A 157 -0.84 10.57 -10.69
C GLN A 157 -1.97 9.56 -10.38
N PHE A 158 -2.79 9.82 -9.36
CA PHE A 158 -3.77 8.84 -8.89
C PHE A 158 -4.72 8.35 -9.98
N ASN A 159 -5.26 9.28 -10.79
CA ASN A 159 -6.24 8.93 -11.82
C ASN A 159 -5.69 7.97 -12.88
N GLU A 160 -4.41 8.04 -13.17
CA GLU A 160 -3.75 7.13 -14.12
C GLU A 160 -3.41 5.80 -13.47
N LEU A 161 -2.95 5.84 -12.20
CA LEU A 161 -2.57 4.66 -11.43
C LEU A 161 -3.77 3.76 -11.08
N ALA A 162 -4.94 4.33 -10.81
CA ALA A 162 -6.13 3.61 -10.34
C ALA A 162 -7.37 3.91 -11.21
N ALA A 163 -7.21 3.91 -12.53
CA ALA A 163 -8.27 4.27 -13.47
C ALA A 163 -9.34 3.18 -13.66
N SER A 164 -9.03 1.92 -13.34
CA SER A 164 -9.90 0.78 -13.64
C SER A 164 -10.78 0.39 -12.46
N PRO A 165 -11.94 -0.25 -12.70
CA PRO A 165 -12.78 -0.78 -11.63
C PRO A 165 -12.11 -2.02 -11.02
N SER A 166 -11.26 -1.81 -10.03
CA SER A 166 -10.60 -2.88 -9.27
C SER A 166 -11.48 -3.34 -8.11
N VAL A 167 -11.35 -4.60 -7.70
CA VAL A 167 -12.09 -5.19 -6.59
C VAL A 167 -11.16 -5.34 -5.38
N GLY A 168 -11.55 -4.73 -4.27
CA GLY A 168 -10.78 -4.82 -3.04
C GLY A 168 -9.34 -4.31 -3.21
N TRP A 169 -8.42 -4.92 -2.50
CA TRP A 169 -7.00 -4.55 -2.53
C TRP A 169 -6.25 -4.93 -3.81
N SER A 170 -6.92 -5.53 -4.82
CA SER A 170 -6.31 -5.75 -6.13
C SER A 170 -5.90 -4.46 -6.83
N VAL A 171 -6.44 -3.31 -6.43
CA VAL A 171 -5.98 -1.98 -6.87
C VAL A 171 -4.49 -1.73 -6.61
N ALA A 172 -3.95 -2.29 -5.53
CA ALA A 172 -2.52 -2.16 -5.24
C ALA A 172 -1.65 -2.86 -6.30
N PHE A 173 -2.14 -3.97 -6.85
CA PHE A 173 -1.49 -4.67 -7.94
C PHE A 173 -1.61 -3.89 -9.26
N GLU A 174 -2.81 -3.36 -9.56
CA GLU A 174 -3.03 -2.45 -10.69
C GLU A 174 -2.04 -1.28 -10.66
N MET A 175 -1.97 -0.56 -9.54
CA MET A 175 -1.11 0.61 -9.38
C MET A 175 0.38 0.26 -9.60
N ALA A 176 0.83 -0.89 -9.08
CA ALA A 176 2.22 -1.32 -9.26
C ALA A 176 2.55 -1.64 -10.73
N ILE A 177 1.63 -2.24 -11.48
CA ILE A 177 1.81 -2.52 -12.91
C ILE A 177 1.81 -1.20 -13.70
N LYS A 178 0.81 -0.34 -13.47
CA LYS A 178 0.69 0.93 -14.18
C LYS A 178 1.85 1.87 -13.93
N ALA A 179 2.35 1.95 -12.69
CA ALA A 179 3.53 2.74 -12.37
C ALA A 179 4.75 2.33 -13.22
N GLN A 180 4.91 1.03 -13.47
CA GLN A 180 5.96 0.52 -14.36
C GLN A 180 5.71 0.88 -15.82
N LEU A 181 4.47 0.69 -16.31
CA LEU A 181 4.09 1.00 -17.70
C LEU A 181 4.20 2.50 -18.03
N MET A 182 3.95 3.36 -17.05
CA MET A 182 4.12 4.82 -17.17
C MET A 182 5.59 5.26 -17.15
N GLY A 183 6.53 4.35 -16.88
CA GLY A 183 7.95 4.66 -16.79
C GLY A 183 8.30 5.58 -15.60
N LEU A 184 7.52 5.53 -14.52
CA LEU A 184 7.77 6.33 -13.33
C LEU A 184 9.08 5.95 -12.65
N VAL A 185 9.67 6.90 -11.93
CA VAL A 185 10.80 6.62 -11.04
C VAL A 185 10.28 5.91 -9.81
N LEU A 186 10.70 4.66 -9.63
CA LEU A 186 10.14 3.74 -8.64
C LEU A 186 11.03 3.58 -7.42
N GLY A 187 10.39 3.33 -6.26
CA GLY A 187 11.07 2.97 -5.03
C GLY A 187 10.42 1.75 -4.36
N GLU A 188 11.18 0.99 -3.59
CA GLU A 188 10.68 -0.11 -2.79
C GLU A 188 11.34 -0.14 -1.40
N VAL A 189 10.53 -0.15 -0.35
CA VAL A 189 10.97 -0.10 1.04
C VAL A 189 10.62 -1.41 1.73
N PRO A 190 11.60 -2.11 2.36
CA PRO A 190 11.32 -3.33 3.11
C PRO A 190 10.54 -3.04 4.39
N ILE A 191 9.58 -3.89 4.70
CA ILE A 191 8.79 -3.79 5.93
C ILE A 191 8.70 -5.12 6.67
N ILE A 192 8.45 -5.03 7.97
CA ILE A 192 7.96 -6.15 8.76
C ILE A 192 6.45 -5.99 8.85
N SER A 193 5.72 -6.77 8.06
CA SER A 193 4.26 -6.81 8.08
C SER A 193 3.81 -7.74 9.20
N ILE A 194 2.98 -7.24 10.11
CA ILE A 194 2.39 -8.01 11.21
C ILE A 194 0.89 -7.99 11.00
N ASP A 195 0.36 -9.13 10.57
CA ASP A 195 -1.06 -9.26 10.29
C ASP A 195 -1.87 -9.17 11.59
N ARG A 196 -2.73 -8.15 11.70
CA ARG A 196 -3.78 -7.99 12.73
C ARG A 196 -3.28 -8.23 14.15
N LEU A 197 -2.38 -7.39 14.62
CA LEU A 197 -1.79 -7.48 15.96
C LEU A 197 -2.86 -7.54 17.08
N TYR A 198 -4.00 -6.89 16.88
CA TYR A 198 -5.07 -6.76 17.87
C TYR A 198 -6.36 -7.52 17.49
N GLY A 199 -6.28 -8.45 16.54
CA GLY A 199 -7.42 -9.27 16.12
C GLY A 199 -8.37 -8.58 15.15
N GLY A 200 -9.59 -9.09 15.09
CA GLY A 200 -10.64 -8.68 14.15
C GLY A 200 -10.86 -9.70 13.03
N GLU A 201 -12.01 -9.64 12.38
CA GLU A 201 -12.35 -10.54 11.27
C GLU A 201 -11.77 -10.02 9.94
N SER A 202 -11.17 -10.92 9.17
CA SER A 202 -10.69 -10.58 7.83
C SER A 202 -11.85 -10.33 6.89
N THR A 203 -11.92 -9.17 6.28
CA THR A 203 -12.85 -8.88 5.18
C THR A 203 -12.42 -9.52 3.86
N PHE A 204 -11.27 -10.21 3.83
CA PHE A 204 -10.74 -10.86 2.65
C PHE A 204 -11.62 -12.05 2.23
N ARG A 205 -12.27 -11.92 1.07
CA ARG A 205 -13.05 -12.99 0.45
C ARG A 205 -12.20 -13.68 -0.64
N VAL A 206 -11.81 -14.93 -0.39
CA VAL A 206 -10.85 -15.66 -1.25
C VAL A 206 -11.30 -15.70 -2.72
N ALA A 207 -12.51 -16.18 -3.02
CA ALA A 207 -12.91 -16.44 -4.41
C ALA A 207 -13.01 -15.19 -5.30
N PRO A 208 -13.80 -14.14 -4.98
CA PRO A 208 -13.90 -12.96 -5.85
C PRO A 208 -12.58 -12.17 -5.94
N TRP A 209 -11.78 -12.17 -4.90
CA TRP A 209 -10.51 -11.48 -4.88
C TRP A 209 -9.45 -12.23 -5.70
N THR A 210 -9.45 -13.57 -5.66
CA THR A 210 -8.56 -14.38 -6.49
C THR A 210 -8.77 -14.09 -7.98
N VAL A 211 -10.03 -14.00 -8.42
CA VAL A 211 -10.34 -13.67 -9.83
C VAL A 211 -9.82 -12.27 -10.19
N ALA A 212 -10.00 -11.28 -9.30
CA ALA A 212 -9.51 -9.93 -9.54
C ALA A 212 -7.97 -9.88 -9.63
N TYR A 213 -7.26 -10.56 -8.71
CA TYR A 213 -5.80 -10.65 -8.77
C TYR A 213 -5.32 -11.41 -10.01
N LEU A 214 -5.99 -12.49 -10.43
CA LEU A 214 -5.65 -13.24 -11.63
C LEU A 214 -5.83 -12.39 -12.90
N ARG A 215 -6.92 -11.61 -12.96
CA ARG A 215 -7.14 -10.67 -14.06
C ARG A 215 -5.98 -9.67 -14.19
N TRP A 216 -5.55 -9.06 -13.08
CA TRP A 216 -4.42 -8.14 -13.08
C TRP A 216 -3.10 -8.83 -13.38
N PHE A 217 -2.92 -10.08 -12.93
CA PHE A 217 -1.74 -10.88 -13.24
C PHE A 217 -1.62 -11.11 -14.75
N VAL A 218 -2.70 -11.57 -15.39
CA VAL A 218 -2.69 -11.85 -16.85
C VAL A 218 -2.54 -10.55 -17.64
N TRP A 219 -3.30 -9.51 -17.28
CA TRP A 219 -3.20 -8.22 -17.95
C TRP A 219 -1.80 -7.63 -17.82
N GLY A 220 -1.25 -7.58 -16.62
CA GLY A 220 0.08 -7.05 -16.37
C GLY A 220 1.20 -7.87 -17.04
N LEU A 221 1.04 -9.20 -17.13
CA LEU A 221 1.95 -10.05 -17.88
C LEU A 221 1.99 -9.66 -19.35
N LEU A 222 0.83 -9.48 -19.97
CA LEU A 222 0.73 -9.11 -21.38
C LEU A 222 1.30 -7.70 -21.63
N GLU A 223 0.86 -6.71 -20.86
CA GLU A 223 1.26 -5.31 -21.06
C GLU A 223 2.76 -5.08 -20.82
N LEU A 224 3.32 -5.61 -19.73
CA LEU A 224 4.74 -5.44 -19.42
C LEU A 224 5.65 -6.19 -20.41
N ARG A 225 5.18 -7.30 -21.00
CA ARG A 225 5.92 -8.02 -22.04
C ARG A 225 5.80 -7.37 -23.42
N MET A 226 4.66 -6.76 -23.72
CA MET A 226 4.41 -6.08 -25.00
C MET A 226 4.94 -4.65 -25.01
N SER A 227 5.17 -4.06 -23.82
CA SER A 227 5.72 -2.73 -23.70
C SER A 227 7.11 -2.67 -24.34
N THR A 228 7.26 -1.80 -25.34
CA THR A 228 8.55 -1.51 -25.98
C THR A 228 9.46 -0.70 -25.06
N ALA A 229 8.93 -0.08 -24.01
CA ALA A 229 9.73 0.48 -22.93
C ALA A 229 10.43 -0.69 -22.24
N SER A 230 11.73 -0.82 -22.50
CA SER A 230 12.55 -1.86 -21.88
C SER A 230 12.38 -1.77 -20.36
N THR A 231 11.78 -2.80 -19.73
CA THR A 231 11.72 -2.87 -18.27
C THR A 231 13.12 -2.87 -17.63
N SER A 232 14.17 -3.07 -18.45
CA SER A 232 15.59 -2.95 -18.06
C SER A 232 16.01 -1.52 -17.72
N ASP A 233 15.29 -0.50 -18.21
CA ASP A 233 15.61 0.91 -17.98
C ASP A 233 14.89 1.48 -16.75
N VAL A 234 13.93 0.73 -16.18
CA VAL A 234 13.21 1.12 -14.96
C VAL A 234 14.06 0.78 -13.75
N ILE A 235 14.68 1.79 -13.16
CA ILE A 235 15.49 1.64 -11.95
C ILE A 235 14.59 1.72 -10.73
N ILE A 236 14.64 0.69 -9.88
CA ILE A 236 14.01 0.71 -8.58
C ILE A 236 15.02 1.16 -7.52
N ARG A 237 14.65 2.17 -6.73
CA ARG A 237 15.46 2.69 -5.63
C ARG A 237 15.08 2.00 -4.33
N ILE A 238 16.06 1.76 -3.48
CA ILE A 238 15.89 1.24 -2.12
C ILE A 238 16.54 2.21 -1.13
N PRO A 239 16.04 2.31 0.11
CA PRO A 239 16.66 3.18 1.11
C PRO A 239 18.11 2.82 1.36
N LYS A 240 18.96 3.83 1.55
CA LYS A 240 20.41 3.66 1.81
C LYS A 240 20.70 2.92 3.12
N SER A 241 19.79 2.99 4.08
CA SER A 241 19.85 2.29 5.37
C SER A 241 19.57 0.79 5.28
N THR A 242 19.08 0.32 4.13
CA THR A 242 18.72 -1.09 3.96
C THR A 242 19.97 -1.94 3.79
N PRO A 243 20.20 -2.98 4.61
CA PRO A 243 21.36 -3.87 4.45
C PRO A 243 21.33 -4.53 3.07
N THR A 244 22.31 -4.28 2.24
CA THR A 244 22.51 -5.05 1.02
C THR A 244 22.78 -6.51 1.41
N THR A 245 21.97 -7.42 0.86
CA THR A 245 22.10 -8.87 1.07
C THR A 245 23.52 -9.34 0.71
N GLY A 246 24.41 -9.33 1.68
CA GLY A 246 25.82 -9.71 1.49
C GLY A 246 26.62 -9.78 2.80
N SER A 247 26.12 -9.22 3.89
CA SER A 247 26.86 -9.16 5.16
C SER A 247 25.97 -9.35 6.38
N ILE A 248 25.36 -10.54 6.51
CA ILE A 248 24.93 -11.00 7.83
C ILE A 248 26.10 -11.83 8.37
N PRO A 249 26.86 -11.36 9.38
CA PRO A 249 27.77 -12.24 10.10
C PRO A 249 26.94 -13.35 10.74
N ARG A 250 27.40 -14.57 10.62
CA ARG A 250 26.81 -15.76 11.24
C ARG A 250 26.92 -15.70 12.75
#